data_aeb4a2c93660623c52f74bb112996f6d
#
_entry.id   aeb4a2c93660623c52f74bb112996f6d
#
_cell.length_a   1.000
_cell.length_b   1.000
_cell.length_c   1.000
_cell.angle_alpha   90.00
_cell.angle_beta   90.00
_cell.angle_gamma   90.00
#
_symmetry.space_group_name_H-M   'P 1'
#
loop_
_entity.id
_entity.type
_entity.pdbx_description
1 polymer ?
#
loop_
_entity_poly.entity_id
_entity_poly.type
_entity_poly.pdbx_seq_one_letter_code
_entity_poly.pdbx_strand_id
1 'polypeptide(L)'
;MGTFTKSFGAAGGYIAGNKSLIDRLRVSGHSGAYAESMTPPVLTQIIASMASIMGVALPSNNSPTSSSSTVRPTQEEEYQHPGPVPPSSLPQWVNLPPALASGKEGSSRLRRLAFNSRYLHNGLIKLGFITYGHPAAPIVPLLIFNPGKMNMFHRMMKERSTPIVVVVVAYPATPLVTSRVRFCVSASHTKEDIDCVLKACDEIGDVLDLKHGIRRLDRWGIERVMKNAVELANM
;
A
#
# COMPACT_ATOMS: atom_id res chain seq x y z
N MET A 1 1.31 -7.65 12.77
CA MET A 1 -0.02 -7.10 13.09
C MET A 1 -0.59 -6.44 11.84
N GLY A 2 -1.86 -6.69 11.56
CA GLY A 2 -2.56 -6.11 10.43
C GLY A 2 -4.03 -5.81 10.72
N THR A 3 -4.65 -5.01 9.88
CA THR A 3 -6.07 -4.66 9.98
C THR A 3 -6.83 -5.08 8.73
N PHE A 4 -8.07 -5.49 8.89
CA PHE A 4 -8.97 -5.84 7.79
C PHE A 4 -9.95 -4.71 7.42
N THR A 5 -9.84 -3.54 8.07
CA THR A 5 -10.80 -2.44 7.91
C THR A 5 -10.55 -1.56 6.68
N LYS A 6 -9.46 -1.76 5.94
CA LYS A 6 -9.09 -0.97 4.74
C LYS A 6 -9.26 -1.80 3.48
N SER A 7 -8.18 -2.37 2.96
CA SER A 7 -8.17 -3.09 1.67
C SER A 7 -9.11 -4.30 1.62
N PHE A 8 -9.37 -4.94 2.76
CA PHE A 8 -10.26 -6.10 2.82
C PHE A 8 -11.75 -5.72 2.90
N GLY A 9 -12.09 -4.45 3.21
CA GLY A 9 -13.47 -4.02 3.37
C GLY A 9 -14.24 -4.76 4.46
N ALA A 10 -13.54 -5.22 5.50
CA ALA A 10 -14.08 -6.03 6.60
C ALA A 10 -13.87 -5.32 7.96
N ALA A 11 -14.07 -6.02 9.06
CA ALA A 11 -13.86 -5.51 10.40
C ALA A 11 -12.72 -6.26 11.11
N GLY A 12 -12.11 -5.62 12.12
CA GLY A 12 -11.11 -6.24 12.98
C GLY A 12 -9.69 -6.22 12.41
N GLY A 13 -8.87 -7.10 12.94
CA GLY A 13 -7.47 -7.23 12.58
C GLY A 13 -6.87 -8.51 13.16
N TYR A 14 -5.56 -8.68 12.98
CA TYR A 14 -4.86 -9.85 13.47
C TYR A 14 -3.47 -9.50 14.02
N ILE A 15 -3.00 -10.36 14.91
CA ILE A 15 -1.63 -10.40 15.38
C ILE A 15 -1.09 -11.78 15.08
N ALA A 16 0.06 -11.88 14.44
CA ALA A 16 0.79 -13.10 14.18
C ALA A 16 2.21 -12.97 14.74
N GLY A 17 2.72 -14.05 15.31
CA GLY A 17 4.04 -14.07 15.93
C GLY A 17 4.35 -15.42 16.57
N ASN A 18 5.41 -15.49 17.36
CA ASN A 18 5.79 -16.69 18.09
C ASN A 18 4.66 -17.17 18.99
N LYS A 19 4.50 -18.49 19.10
CA LYS A 19 3.44 -19.13 19.89
C LYS A 19 3.39 -18.59 21.32
N SER A 20 4.53 -18.49 22.01
CA SER A 20 4.62 -17.99 23.38
C SER A 20 4.09 -16.56 23.53
N LEU A 21 4.36 -15.67 22.55
CA LEU A 21 3.84 -14.31 22.54
C LEU A 21 2.31 -14.29 22.35
N ILE A 22 1.81 -15.07 21.40
CA ILE A 22 0.37 -15.14 21.13
C ILE A 22 -0.40 -15.73 22.30
N ASP A 23 0.11 -16.81 22.91
CA ASP A 23 -0.52 -17.42 24.08
C ASP A 23 -0.55 -16.46 25.27
N ARG A 24 0.53 -15.71 25.49
CA ARG A 24 0.58 -14.66 26.52
C ARG A 24 -0.44 -13.55 26.26
N LEU A 25 -0.56 -13.08 25.01
CA LEU A 25 -1.53 -12.07 24.63
C LEU A 25 -2.99 -12.53 24.82
N ARG A 26 -3.28 -13.81 24.54
CA ARG A 26 -4.62 -14.40 24.75
C ARG A 26 -4.98 -14.42 26.22
N VAL A 27 -4.04 -14.70 27.11
CA VAL A 27 -4.28 -14.81 28.55
C VAL A 27 -4.31 -13.43 29.23
N SER A 28 -3.40 -12.53 28.86
CA SER A 28 -3.23 -11.22 29.53
C SER A 28 -3.96 -10.07 28.84
N GLY A 29 -4.37 -10.26 27.57
CA GLY A 29 -5.06 -9.23 26.79
C GLY A 29 -6.54 -9.15 27.10
N HIS A 30 -7.09 -7.94 27.26
CA HIS A 30 -8.53 -7.75 27.44
C HIS A 30 -9.37 -8.35 26.31
N SER A 31 -8.87 -8.30 25.07
CA SER A 31 -9.56 -8.92 23.93
C SER A 31 -9.66 -10.43 24.01
N GLY A 32 -8.68 -11.11 24.63
CA GLY A 32 -8.72 -12.56 24.83
C GLY A 32 -9.80 -13.00 25.82
N ALA A 33 -10.12 -12.14 26.80
CA ALA A 33 -11.10 -12.42 27.85
C ALA A 33 -12.50 -11.91 27.54
N TYR A 34 -12.64 -10.79 26.83
CA TYR A 34 -13.91 -10.06 26.68
C TYR A 34 -14.37 -9.85 25.23
N ALA A 35 -13.49 -10.03 24.24
CA ALA A 35 -13.91 -9.85 22.85
C ALA A 35 -14.53 -11.13 22.29
N GLU A 36 -15.62 -10.97 21.56
CA GLU A 36 -16.22 -12.06 20.80
C GLU A 36 -15.39 -12.40 19.55
N SER A 37 -15.57 -13.62 19.05
CA SER A 37 -14.97 -14.05 17.79
C SER A 37 -15.55 -13.27 16.61
N MET A 38 -14.78 -13.14 15.53
CA MET A 38 -15.29 -12.55 14.30
C MET A 38 -16.51 -13.29 13.78
N THR A 39 -17.54 -12.55 13.39
CA THR A 39 -18.77 -13.13 12.86
C THR A 39 -18.54 -13.78 11.48
N PRO A 40 -19.31 -14.81 11.11
CA PRO A 40 -19.20 -15.47 9.80
C PRO A 40 -19.22 -14.53 8.59
N PRO A 41 -20.09 -13.50 8.52
CA PRO A 41 -20.06 -12.55 7.42
C PRO A 41 -18.72 -11.81 7.28
N VAL A 42 -18.12 -11.40 8.41
CA VAL A 42 -16.81 -10.73 8.43
C VAL A 42 -15.71 -11.66 7.95
N LEU A 43 -15.69 -12.90 8.43
CA LEU A 43 -14.72 -13.91 7.98
C LEU A 43 -14.86 -14.22 6.49
N THR A 44 -16.08 -14.36 6.01
CA THR A 44 -16.35 -14.57 4.58
C THR A 44 -15.82 -13.42 3.72
N GLN A 45 -16.06 -12.18 4.14
CA GLN A 45 -15.53 -11.00 3.44
C GLN A 45 -14.00 -11.00 3.41
N ILE A 46 -13.34 -11.35 4.50
CA ILE A 46 -11.86 -11.44 4.55
C ILE A 46 -11.36 -12.52 3.59
N ILE A 47 -11.92 -13.73 3.65
CA ILE A 47 -11.51 -14.85 2.81
C ILE A 47 -11.75 -14.54 1.33
N ALA A 48 -12.91 -13.99 0.97
CA ALA A 48 -13.22 -13.59 -0.40
C ALA A 48 -12.26 -12.51 -0.93
N SER A 49 -11.92 -11.53 -0.09
CA SER A 49 -10.94 -10.50 -0.44
C SER A 49 -9.54 -11.08 -0.64
N MET A 50 -9.09 -11.99 0.23
CA MET A 50 -7.82 -12.69 0.08
C MET A 50 -7.80 -13.51 -1.22
N ALA A 51 -8.85 -14.28 -1.49
CA ALA A 51 -8.98 -15.07 -2.71
C ALA A 51 -8.98 -14.21 -3.98
N SER A 52 -9.58 -13.01 -3.93
CA SER A 52 -9.56 -12.06 -5.04
C SER A 52 -8.17 -11.48 -5.31
N ILE A 53 -7.34 -11.33 -4.27
CA ILE A 53 -5.99 -10.78 -4.40
C ILE A 53 -4.98 -11.87 -4.79
N MET A 54 -5.07 -13.03 -4.15
CA MET A 54 -4.07 -14.11 -4.26
C MET A 54 -4.45 -15.17 -5.29
N GLY A 55 -5.72 -15.22 -5.69
CA GLY A 55 -6.30 -16.30 -6.48
C GLY A 55 -6.68 -17.51 -5.63
N VAL A 56 -7.26 -18.50 -6.30
CA VAL A 56 -7.70 -19.77 -5.71
C VAL A 56 -6.88 -20.91 -6.29
N ALA A 57 -6.40 -21.81 -5.47
CA ALA A 57 -5.65 -22.98 -5.93
C ALA A 57 -6.56 -23.86 -6.82
N LEU A 58 -6.03 -24.33 -7.94
CA LEU A 58 -6.74 -25.32 -8.73
C LEU A 58 -6.85 -26.62 -7.92
N PRO A 59 -8.01 -27.30 -7.98
CA PRO A 59 -8.13 -28.63 -7.38
C PRO A 59 -7.06 -29.51 -8.01
N SER A 60 -6.14 -30.01 -7.20
CA SER A 60 -5.16 -30.99 -7.64
C SER A 60 -5.89 -32.28 -7.96
N ASN A 61 -6.02 -32.61 -9.25
CA ASN A 61 -6.55 -33.91 -9.72
C ASN A 61 -5.57 -35.06 -9.47
N ASN A 62 -4.70 -34.94 -8.50
CA ASN A 62 -3.73 -35.98 -8.16
C ASN A 62 -4.15 -36.65 -6.85
N SER A 63 -4.66 -37.88 -7.00
CA SER A 63 -4.52 -38.96 -6.01
C SER A 63 -3.14 -38.94 -5.38
N PRO A 64 -2.99 -39.44 -4.13
CA PRO A 64 -1.72 -39.51 -3.43
C PRO A 64 -0.85 -40.62 -4.04
N THR A 65 -0.21 -40.35 -5.14
CA THR A 65 0.88 -41.19 -5.64
C THR A 65 2.17 -40.39 -5.51
N SER A 66 2.89 -40.81 -4.50
CA SER A 66 4.29 -40.60 -4.25
C SER A 66 5.12 -40.41 -5.55
N SER A 67 5.66 -39.23 -5.76
CA SER A 67 7.01 -39.04 -6.27
C SER A 67 7.40 -37.59 -6.22
N SER A 68 8.18 -37.28 -5.24
CA SER A 68 9.22 -36.27 -5.12
C SER A 68 9.70 -35.67 -6.45
N SER A 69 9.17 -34.53 -6.78
CA SER A 69 9.95 -33.47 -7.37
C SER A 69 9.53 -32.15 -6.72
N THR A 70 9.96 -32.00 -5.47
CA THR A 70 9.97 -30.73 -4.76
C THR A 70 10.99 -29.84 -5.46
N VAL A 71 10.57 -29.17 -6.53
CA VAL A 71 11.18 -27.89 -6.85
C VAL A 71 10.75 -26.99 -5.70
N ARG A 72 11.62 -26.87 -4.70
CA ARG A 72 11.45 -25.85 -3.66
C ARG A 72 11.39 -24.52 -4.40
N PRO A 73 10.35 -23.70 -4.19
CA PRO A 73 10.35 -22.33 -4.72
C PRO A 73 11.65 -21.67 -4.25
N THR A 74 12.31 -20.97 -5.15
CA THR A 74 13.50 -20.20 -4.77
C THR A 74 13.10 -19.27 -3.63
N GLN A 75 14.00 -19.05 -2.67
CA GLN A 75 13.71 -18.21 -1.48
C GLN A 75 13.12 -16.84 -1.84
N GLU A 76 13.41 -16.32 -3.01
CA GLU A 76 12.86 -15.06 -3.53
C GLU A 76 11.38 -15.17 -3.93
N GLU A 77 10.90 -16.30 -4.44
CA GLU A 77 9.51 -16.54 -4.78
C GLU A 77 8.63 -16.73 -3.54
N GLU A 78 9.19 -17.34 -2.48
CA GLU A 78 8.51 -17.58 -1.21
C GLU A 78 8.19 -16.28 -0.45
N TYR A 79 9.02 -15.24 -0.61
CA TYR A 79 8.79 -13.92 0.00
C TYR A 79 7.88 -13.01 -0.83
N GLN A 80 7.68 -13.26 -2.11
CA GLN A 80 6.95 -12.35 -3.00
C GLN A 80 5.45 -12.64 -3.10
N HIS A 81 5.02 -13.87 -2.86
CA HIS A 81 3.61 -14.27 -2.96
C HIS A 81 3.28 -15.47 -2.06
N PRO A 82 2.40 -15.31 -1.08
CA PRO A 82 2.07 -16.38 -0.12
C PRO A 82 1.32 -17.57 -0.72
N GLY A 83 1.08 -17.58 -2.01
CA GLY A 83 0.36 -18.62 -2.72
C GLY A 83 -1.16 -18.39 -2.78
N PRO A 84 -1.86 -19.17 -3.60
CA PRO A 84 -3.31 -19.06 -3.77
C PRO A 84 -4.06 -19.62 -2.56
N VAL A 85 -5.29 -19.13 -2.36
CA VAL A 85 -6.18 -19.59 -1.28
C VAL A 85 -6.69 -21.00 -1.59
N PRO A 86 -6.65 -21.95 -0.62
CA PRO A 86 -7.21 -23.28 -0.82
C PRO A 86 -8.72 -23.20 -1.13
N PRO A 87 -9.24 -23.97 -2.12
CA PRO A 87 -10.67 -23.99 -2.42
C PRO A 87 -11.56 -24.36 -1.22
N SER A 88 -11.06 -25.22 -0.33
CA SER A 88 -11.76 -25.64 0.89
C SER A 88 -11.98 -24.51 1.90
N SER A 89 -11.24 -23.40 1.78
CA SER A 89 -11.41 -22.23 2.64
C SER A 89 -12.52 -21.30 2.17
N LEU A 90 -12.98 -21.45 0.93
CA LEU A 90 -14.06 -20.63 0.38
C LEU A 90 -15.42 -21.26 0.68
N PRO A 91 -16.40 -20.48 1.14
CA PRO A 91 -17.78 -20.93 1.20
C PRO A 91 -18.26 -21.35 -0.21
N GLN A 92 -19.04 -22.44 -0.31
CA GLN A 92 -19.50 -23.02 -1.59
C GLN A 92 -20.30 -22.03 -2.47
N TRP A 93 -20.94 -21.04 -1.86
CA TRP A 93 -21.72 -20.01 -2.56
C TRP A 93 -20.89 -18.82 -3.04
N VAL A 94 -19.60 -18.72 -2.65
CA VAL A 94 -18.69 -17.67 -3.15
C VAL A 94 -18.11 -18.13 -4.47
N ASN A 95 -18.61 -17.54 -5.56
CA ASN A 95 -18.12 -17.79 -6.91
C ASN A 95 -17.33 -16.57 -7.43
N LEU A 96 -16.02 -16.73 -7.61
CA LEU A 96 -15.15 -15.68 -8.13
C LEU A 96 -15.08 -15.75 -9.66
N PRO A 97 -15.14 -14.60 -10.37
CA PRO A 97 -14.85 -14.55 -11.78
C PRO A 97 -13.48 -15.17 -12.11
N PRO A 98 -13.30 -15.82 -13.27
CA PRO A 98 -12.04 -16.49 -13.64
C PRO A 98 -10.80 -15.60 -13.57
N ALA A 99 -10.95 -14.30 -13.88
CA ALA A 99 -9.88 -13.31 -13.78
C ALA A 99 -9.36 -13.13 -12.36
N LEU A 100 -10.25 -13.10 -11.37
CA LEU A 100 -9.89 -13.01 -9.95
C LEU A 100 -9.43 -14.36 -9.40
N ALA A 101 -10.12 -15.43 -9.74
CA ALA A 101 -9.78 -16.78 -9.28
C ALA A 101 -8.37 -17.20 -9.72
N SER A 102 -7.90 -16.75 -10.88
CA SER A 102 -6.52 -17.03 -11.36
C SER A 102 -5.42 -16.29 -10.60
N GLY A 103 -5.73 -15.27 -9.80
CA GLY A 103 -4.78 -14.41 -9.09
C GLY A 103 -3.95 -13.46 -9.98
N LYS A 104 -4.06 -13.57 -11.31
CA LYS A 104 -3.28 -12.73 -12.25
C LYS A 104 -3.62 -11.25 -12.11
N GLU A 105 -4.89 -10.93 -11.96
CA GLU A 105 -5.33 -9.55 -11.77
C GLU A 105 -4.83 -8.98 -10.43
N GLY A 106 -4.94 -9.74 -9.35
CA GLY A 106 -4.42 -9.34 -8.03
C GLY A 106 -2.92 -9.06 -8.08
N SER A 107 -2.12 -9.96 -8.66
CA SER A 107 -0.68 -9.76 -8.85
C SER A 107 -0.37 -8.52 -9.69
N SER A 108 -1.11 -8.29 -10.76
CA SER A 108 -0.95 -7.09 -11.60
C SER A 108 -1.23 -5.80 -10.84
N ARG A 109 -2.30 -5.77 -10.05
CA ARG A 109 -2.65 -4.63 -9.19
C ARG A 109 -1.59 -4.36 -8.13
N LEU A 110 -1.06 -5.41 -7.49
CA LEU A 110 0.00 -5.26 -6.48
C LEU A 110 1.30 -4.72 -7.09
N ARG A 111 1.69 -5.21 -8.27
CA ARG A 111 2.88 -4.68 -8.99
C ARG A 111 2.69 -3.21 -9.37
N ARG A 112 1.52 -2.83 -9.88
CA ARG A 112 1.19 -1.44 -10.22
C ARG A 112 1.21 -0.56 -8.98
N LEU A 113 0.64 -1.01 -7.87
CA LEU A 113 0.67 -0.28 -6.61
C LEU A 113 2.11 -0.07 -6.12
N ALA A 114 2.94 -1.11 -6.15
CA ALA A 114 4.34 -1.03 -5.77
C ALA A 114 5.13 -0.06 -6.65
N PHE A 115 4.92 -0.12 -7.97
CA PHE A 115 5.53 0.83 -8.92
C PHE A 115 5.11 2.27 -8.61
N ASN A 116 3.82 2.54 -8.54
CA ASN A 116 3.28 3.87 -8.30
C ASN A 116 3.77 4.47 -6.98
N SER A 117 3.81 3.66 -5.92
CA SER A 117 4.24 4.10 -4.58
C SER A 117 5.71 4.49 -4.56
N ARG A 118 6.57 3.63 -5.10
CA ARG A 118 8.02 3.89 -5.17
C ARG A 118 8.33 5.05 -6.09
N TYR A 119 7.67 5.10 -7.24
CA TYR A 119 7.85 6.19 -8.21
C TYR A 119 7.50 7.54 -7.60
N LEU A 120 6.34 7.65 -6.93
CA LEU A 120 5.95 8.88 -6.24
C LEU A 120 6.92 9.24 -5.12
N HIS A 121 7.25 8.29 -4.25
CA HIS A 121 8.13 8.51 -3.10
C HIS A 121 9.52 9.00 -3.54
N ASN A 122 10.17 8.25 -4.44
CA ASN A 122 11.52 8.57 -4.89
C ASN A 122 11.53 9.80 -5.82
N GLY A 123 10.47 10.00 -6.61
CA GLY A 123 10.29 11.21 -7.42
C GLY A 123 10.25 12.47 -6.56
N LEU A 124 9.47 12.49 -5.48
CA LEU A 124 9.41 13.61 -4.54
C LEU A 124 10.78 13.88 -3.89
N ILE A 125 11.50 12.84 -3.49
CA ILE A 125 12.85 13.00 -2.94
C ILE A 125 13.77 13.65 -3.97
N LYS A 126 13.79 13.18 -5.22
CA LYS A 126 14.65 13.73 -6.28
C LYS A 126 14.28 15.18 -6.65
N LEU A 127 13.02 15.57 -6.53
CA LEU A 127 12.57 16.96 -6.67
C LEU A 127 13.02 17.85 -5.49
N GLY A 128 13.47 17.25 -4.38
CA GLY A 128 13.99 17.97 -3.22
C GLY A 128 13.02 18.08 -2.05
N PHE A 129 11.93 17.35 -2.06
CA PHE A 129 11.02 17.27 -0.92
C PHE A 129 11.53 16.37 0.19
N ILE A 130 11.03 16.59 1.40
CA ILE A 130 11.28 15.75 2.55
C ILE A 130 10.11 14.78 2.71
N THR A 131 10.35 13.51 2.39
CA THR A 131 9.42 12.41 2.59
C THR A 131 9.99 11.42 3.59
N TYR A 132 9.14 10.61 4.21
CA TYR A 132 9.57 9.55 5.10
C TYR A 132 8.67 8.33 4.96
N GLY A 133 9.02 7.25 5.66
CA GLY A 133 8.33 5.96 5.55
C GLY A 133 9.01 5.01 4.56
N HIS A 134 8.42 3.85 4.39
CA HIS A 134 8.96 2.83 3.50
C HIS A 134 8.58 3.15 2.04
N PRO A 135 9.51 3.12 1.07
CA PRO A 135 9.23 3.48 -0.33
C PRO A 135 8.11 2.66 -0.98
N ALA A 136 7.95 1.40 -0.58
CA ALA A 136 6.88 0.54 -1.08
C ALA A 136 5.53 0.76 -0.36
N ALA A 137 5.45 1.66 0.63
CA ALA A 137 4.17 1.96 1.28
C ALA A 137 3.27 2.79 0.35
N PRO A 138 1.97 2.44 0.21
CA PRO A 138 1.04 3.18 -0.64
C PRO A 138 0.64 4.54 -0.05
N ILE A 139 1.11 4.85 1.14
CA ILE A 139 0.93 6.13 1.80
C ILE A 139 2.27 6.86 1.82
N VAL A 140 2.35 7.97 1.10
CA VAL A 140 3.56 8.78 1.00
C VAL A 140 3.33 10.09 1.78
N PRO A 141 3.96 10.25 2.96
CA PRO A 141 3.89 11.47 3.74
C PRO A 141 4.91 12.49 3.24
N LEU A 142 4.44 13.70 2.94
CA LEU A 142 5.26 14.87 2.58
C LEU A 142 5.31 15.83 3.77
N LEU A 143 6.49 16.06 4.34
CA LEU A 143 6.67 16.99 5.47
C LEU A 143 6.68 18.44 4.97
N ILE A 144 5.86 19.26 5.59
CA ILE A 144 5.76 20.69 5.27
C ILE A 144 6.19 21.57 6.46
N PHE A 145 6.16 21.02 7.70
CA PHE A 145 6.57 21.68 8.94
C PHE A 145 5.77 22.93 9.33
N ASN A 146 5.10 23.59 8.39
CA ASN A 146 4.35 24.83 8.59
C ASN A 146 2.86 24.60 8.29
N PRO A 147 1.96 24.74 9.28
CA PRO A 147 0.52 24.54 9.09
C PRO A 147 -0.11 25.48 8.06
N GLY A 148 0.36 26.72 7.96
CA GLY A 148 -0.13 27.68 6.97
C GLY A 148 0.23 27.27 5.53
N LYS A 149 1.49 26.91 5.28
CA LYS A 149 1.93 26.38 3.98
C LYS A 149 1.20 25.08 3.61
N MET A 150 0.88 24.25 4.59
CA MET A 150 0.17 22.99 4.38
C MET A 150 -1.27 23.20 3.86
N ASN A 151 -2.00 24.16 4.44
CA ASN A 151 -3.33 24.52 3.97
C ASN A 151 -3.29 25.16 2.58
N MET A 152 -2.31 26.00 2.32
CA MET A 152 -2.08 26.57 0.98
C MET A 152 -1.78 25.49 -0.05
N PHE A 153 -0.90 24.53 0.29
CA PHE A 153 -0.57 23.40 -0.57
C PHE A 153 -1.82 22.59 -0.93
N HIS A 154 -2.65 22.23 0.07
CA HIS A 154 -3.90 21.51 -0.15
C HIS A 154 -4.84 22.29 -1.08
N ARG A 155 -5.01 23.59 -0.84
CA ARG A 155 -5.87 24.45 -1.65
C ARG A 155 -5.38 24.55 -3.09
N MET A 156 -4.09 24.83 -3.29
CA MET A 156 -3.47 24.90 -4.61
C MET A 156 -3.58 23.58 -5.38
N MET A 157 -3.45 22.42 -4.71
CA MET A 157 -3.67 21.11 -5.33
C MET A 157 -5.11 20.94 -5.80
N LYS A 158 -6.08 21.37 -4.99
CA LYS A 158 -7.52 21.21 -5.27
C LYS A 158 -8.02 22.16 -6.37
N GLU A 159 -7.47 23.38 -6.45
CA GLU A 159 -7.89 24.43 -7.39
C GLU A 159 -7.26 24.29 -8.79
N ARG A 160 -6.49 23.23 -9.06
CA ARG A 160 -5.91 22.97 -10.39
C ARG A 160 -6.99 22.59 -11.41
N SER A 161 -6.67 22.73 -12.69
CA SER A 161 -7.53 22.27 -13.80
C SER A 161 -7.88 20.77 -13.69
N THR A 162 -6.93 19.96 -13.24
CA THR A 162 -7.15 18.58 -12.79
C THR A 162 -6.99 18.56 -11.26
N PRO A 163 -8.10 18.58 -10.49
CA PRO A 163 -8.04 18.64 -9.05
C PRO A 163 -7.36 17.41 -8.43
N ILE A 164 -6.40 17.64 -7.54
CA ILE A 164 -5.71 16.58 -6.80
C ILE A 164 -6.11 16.70 -5.33
N VAL A 165 -6.75 15.64 -4.83
CA VAL A 165 -7.17 15.58 -3.42
C VAL A 165 -6.06 14.94 -2.59
N VAL A 166 -5.58 15.69 -1.60
CA VAL A 166 -4.56 15.25 -0.65
C VAL A 166 -5.09 15.35 0.78
N VAL A 167 -4.60 14.50 1.66
CA VAL A 167 -5.01 14.51 3.07
C VAL A 167 -4.01 15.30 3.90
N VAL A 168 -4.51 16.30 4.58
CA VAL A 168 -3.74 17.14 5.51
C VAL A 168 -3.76 16.50 6.90
N VAL A 169 -2.58 16.36 7.51
CA VAL A 169 -2.42 15.79 8.86
C VAL A 169 -1.63 16.76 9.71
N ALA A 170 -2.31 17.32 10.72
CA ALA A 170 -1.77 18.32 11.65
C ALA A 170 -2.10 17.97 13.09
N TYR A 171 -1.74 18.86 14.01
CA TYR A 171 -2.15 18.78 15.40
C TYR A 171 -3.70 18.67 15.52
N PRO A 172 -4.26 17.82 16.38
CA PRO A 172 -3.58 17.00 17.40
C PRO A 172 -3.11 15.62 16.91
N ALA A 173 -3.38 15.22 15.66
CA ALA A 173 -3.01 13.91 15.14
C ALA A 173 -1.48 13.73 15.00
N THR A 174 -0.76 14.85 14.86
CA THR A 174 0.71 14.89 14.85
C THR A 174 1.19 16.13 15.61
N PRO A 175 2.42 16.12 16.15
CA PRO A 175 3.00 17.35 16.69
C PRO A 175 2.98 18.47 15.67
N LEU A 176 2.81 19.71 16.13
CA LEU A 176 2.67 20.89 15.27
C LEU A 176 3.85 21.04 14.29
N VAL A 177 5.05 20.77 14.76
CA VAL A 177 6.30 20.88 13.99
C VAL A 177 6.41 19.83 12.89
N THR A 178 5.66 18.71 12.95
CA THR A 178 5.67 17.63 11.96
C THR A 178 4.41 17.57 11.12
N SER A 179 3.79 18.74 10.90
CA SER A 179 2.66 18.88 9.98
C SER A 179 3.02 18.37 8.60
N ARG A 180 2.12 17.59 8.02
CA ARG A 180 2.39 16.87 6.76
C ARG A 180 1.17 16.76 5.88
N VAL A 181 1.42 16.62 4.60
CA VAL A 181 0.43 16.19 3.61
C VAL A 181 0.64 14.71 3.32
N ARG A 182 -0.42 13.95 3.21
CA ARG A 182 -0.41 12.52 2.93
C ARG A 182 -1.00 12.24 1.56
N PHE A 183 -0.20 11.65 0.68
CA PHE A 183 -0.67 11.08 -0.56
C PHE A 183 -1.08 9.63 -0.33
N CYS A 184 -2.24 9.24 -0.88
CA CYS A 184 -2.73 7.86 -0.85
C CYS A 184 -2.71 7.32 -2.28
N VAL A 185 -1.74 6.44 -2.55
CA VAL A 185 -1.56 5.83 -3.86
C VAL A 185 -2.48 4.62 -4.00
N SER A 186 -3.06 4.44 -5.17
CA SER A 186 -3.92 3.31 -5.51
C SER A 186 -3.36 2.52 -6.69
N ALA A 187 -3.70 1.23 -6.76
CA ALA A 187 -3.43 0.40 -7.92
C ALA A 187 -4.22 0.83 -9.19
N SER A 188 -5.25 1.65 -9.02
CA SER A 188 -6.01 2.21 -10.14
C SER A 188 -5.35 3.42 -10.80
N HIS A 189 -4.43 4.08 -10.09
CA HIS A 189 -3.70 5.21 -10.68
C HIS A 189 -2.80 4.74 -11.82
N THR A 190 -2.77 5.51 -12.88
CA THR A 190 -1.85 5.32 -14.01
C THR A 190 -0.51 6.02 -13.75
N LYS A 191 0.48 5.78 -14.60
CA LYS A 191 1.74 6.53 -14.53
C LYS A 191 1.51 8.02 -14.78
N GLU A 192 0.63 8.35 -15.71
CA GLU A 192 0.26 9.71 -16.09
C GLU A 192 -0.39 10.47 -14.90
N ASP A 193 -1.18 9.78 -14.08
CA ASP A 193 -1.73 10.36 -12.85
C ASP A 193 -0.61 10.73 -11.87
N ILE A 194 0.38 9.84 -11.69
CA ILE A 194 1.53 10.12 -10.82
C ILE A 194 2.40 11.23 -11.39
N ASP A 195 2.60 11.29 -12.71
CA ASP A 195 3.30 12.38 -13.38
C ASP A 195 2.60 13.72 -13.13
N CYS A 196 1.26 13.75 -13.19
CA CYS A 196 0.46 14.93 -12.90
C CYS A 196 0.65 15.40 -11.45
N VAL A 197 0.66 14.46 -10.49
CA VAL A 197 0.92 14.76 -9.08
C VAL A 197 2.33 15.31 -8.88
N LEU A 198 3.36 14.70 -9.50
CA LEU A 198 4.75 15.15 -9.38
C LEU A 198 4.94 16.55 -9.98
N LYS A 199 4.35 16.85 -11.14
CA LYS A 199 4.36 18.20 -11.74
C LYS A 199 3.71 19.22 -10.82
N ALA A 200 2.53 18.91 -10.29
CA ALA A 200 1.83 19.78 -9.37
C ALA A 200 2.65 20.05 -8.10
N CYS A 201 3.28 19.01 -7.55
CA CYS A 201 4.18 19.16 -6.39
C CYS A 201 5.37 20.05 -6.72
N ASP A 202 5.99 19.86 -7.89
CA ASP A 202 7.15 20.63 -8.31
C ASP A 202 6.85 22.13 -8.39
N GLU A 203 5.77 22.52 -9.09
CA GLU A 203 5.31 23.89 -9.22
C GLU A 203 4.95 24.53 -7.86
N ILE A 204 4.12 23.84 -7.06
CA ILE A 204 3.68 24.33 -5.76
C ILE A 204 4.86 24.37 -4.77
N GLY A 205 5.77 23.40 -4.88
CA GLY A 205 6.97 23.34 -4.06
C GLY A 205 7.90 24.53 -4.25
N ASP A 206 7.98 25.07 -5.46
CA ASP A 206 8.75 26.29 -5.73
C ASP A 206 8.04 27.53 -5.19
N VAL A 207 6.71 27.63 -5.40
CA VAL A 207 5.90 28.77 -4.91
C VAL A 207 5.92 28.87 -3.38
N LEU A 208 5.80 27.73 -2.69
CA LEU A 208 5.73 27.68 -1.23
C LEU A 208 7.09 27.46 -0.56
N ASP A 209 8.17 27.35 -1.34
CA ASP A 209 9.50 27.03 -0.84
C ASP A 209 9.49 25.82 0.10
N LEU A 210 9.24 24.63 -0.48
CA LEU A 210 9.11 23.36 0.26
C LEU A 210 10.24 22.37 -0.03
N LYS A 211 11.12 22.66 -0.97
CA LYS A 211 12.16 21.75 -1.45
C LYS A 211 13.44 21.88 -0.63
N HIS A 212 13.45 21.34 0.59
CA HIS A 212 14.60 21.42 1.51
C HIS A 212 15.30 20.09 1.77
N GLY A 213 14.86 19.00 1.10
CA GLY A 213 15.36 17.64 1.34
C GLY A 213 16.74 17.36 0.77
N ILE A 214 17.10 18.01 -0.33
CA ILE A 214 18.42 17.88 -0.98
C ILE A 214 18.95 19.25 -1.39
N ARG A 215 20.29 19.35 -1.58
CA ARG A 215 20.91 20.57 -2.10
C ARG A 215 20.34 20.92 -3.46
N ARG A 216 20.15 22.20 -3.72
CA ARG A 216 19.54 22.70 -4.98
C ARG A 216 20.23 22.19 -6.23
N LEU A 217 21.56 22.01 -6.20
CA LEU A 217 22.36 21.53 -7.33
C LEU A 217 22.16 20.02 -7.61
N ASP A 218 21.74 19.25 -6.62
CA ASP A 218 21.55 17.80 -6.73
C ASP A 218 20.10 17.41 -7.06
N ARG A 219 19.20 18.40 -7.12
CA ARG A 219 17.78 18.16 -7.47
C ARG A 219 17.65 17.81 -8.95
N TRP A 220 16.74 16.90 -9.22
CA TRP A 220 16.35 16.62 -10.59
C TRP A 220 15.23 17.57 -11.02
N GLY A 221 15.27 18.00 -12.29
CA GLY A 221 14.10 18.65 -12.89
C GLY A 221 13.00 17.65 -13.16
N ILE A 222 11.76 18.12 -13.21
CA ILE A 222 10.56 17.29 -13.38
C ILE A 222 10.63 16.39 -14.64
N GLU A 223 11.14 16.90 -15.75
CA GLU A 223 11.34 16.15 -17.00
C GLU A 223 12.23 14.92 -16.81
N ARG A 224 13.34 15.09 -16.06
CA ARG A 224 14.25 14.01 -15.74
C ARG A 224 13.61 12.96 -14.84
N VAL A 225 12.81 13.40 -13.86
CA VAL A 225 12.06 12.50 -12.96
C VAL A 225 11.08 11.65 -13.76
N MET A 226 10.29 12.25 -14.64
CA MET A 226 9.30 11.53 -15.46
C MET A 226 9.94 10.56 -16.45
N LYS A 227 11.08 10.94 -17.04
CA LYS A 227 11.83 10.08 -18.00
C LYS A 227 12.43 8.85 -17.30
N ASN A 228 12.84 8.97 -16.06
CA ASN A 228 13.48 7.90 -15.30
C ASN A 228 12.52 7.20 -14.31
N ALA A 229 11.22 7.17 -14.60
CA ALA A 229 10.20 6.60 -13.72
C ALA A 229 10.48 5.14 -13.32
N VAL A 230 10.96 4.31 -14.27
CA VAL A 230 11.29 2.89 -14.02
C VAL A 230 12.49 2.76 -13.09
N GLU A 231 13.53 3.58 -13.28
CA GLU A 231 14.70 3.61 -12.39
C GLU A 231 14.29 3.98 -10.96
N LEU A 232 13.47 5.04 -10.83
CA LEU A 232 12.96 5.51 -9.54
C LEU A 232 12.09 4.46 -8.83
N ALA A 233 11.32 3.68 -9.58
CA ALA A 233 10.51 2.61 -9.01
C ALA A 233 11.33 1.38 -8.57
N ASN A 234 12.56 1.23 -9.06
CA ASN A 234 13.46 0.13 -8.71
C ASN A 234 14.53 0.51 -7.65
N MET A 235 14.59 1.78 -7.25
CA MET A 235 15.36 2.25 -6.09
C MET A 235 14.69 1.83 -4.78
#